data_a24050243054e00c0ef3e9b9508f7364
#
_entry.id   a24050243054e00c0ef3e9b9508f7364
#
_cell.length_a   1.000
_cell.length_b   1.000
_cell.length_c   1.000
_cell.angle_alpha   90.00
_cell.angle_beta   90.00
_cell.angle_gamma   90.00
#
_symmetry.space_group_name_H-M   'P 1'
#
loop_
_entity.id
_entity.type
_entity.pdbx_description
1 polymer ?
#
loop_
_entity_poly.entity_id
_entity_poly.type
_entity_poly.pdbx_seq_one_letter_code
_entity_poly.pdbx_strand_id
1 'polypeptide(L)'
;LRAGSSTFNWPARFEPATGELRLPPRPLAGIESSWNEKGFRAYHRDRNLSVTQSGLGFAVLLVGTVTIVDYLTTDYAHASRVVPLRIGLMFLPLLAALMVTYIRRYQHLTGLFVTVAGFLCGVGTFSNSFVAAAMDEPVVLWGNIFFTFYIYLLLGLPFRQSVIAASPILLLSIGFGVAYGTPLHKLAYVFFSQVAAMFTSYRLEQDAREIYANMLRLEQTSRTDALTSVFNRRMFDEYLPRMWRQARRERKS
;
A
#
# COMPACT_ATOMS: atom_id res chain seq x y z
N LEU A 1 -44.06 46.28 18.78
CA LEU A 1 -43.15 45.22 19.22
C LEU A 1 -43.49 43.97 18.43
N ARG A 2 -42.82 43.69 17.30
CA ARG A 2 -42.95 42.44 16.50
C ARG A 2 -41.81 41.54 16.88
N ALA A 3 -42.15 40.37 17.51
CA ALA A 3 -41.22 39.30 17.73
C ALA A 3 -40.89 38.60 16.42
N GLY A 4 -39.63 38.69 15.99
CA GLY A 4 -39.11 37.95 14.84
C GLY A 4 -38.82 36.51 15.26
N SER A 5 -39.63 35.55 14.78
CA SER A 5 -39.36 34.13 14.91
C SER A 5 -38.24 33.75 13.93
N SER A 6 -37.04 33.55 14.43
CA SER A 6 -35.98 32.90 13.69
C SER A 6 -36.28 31.40 13.61
N THR A 7 -36.82 30.97 12.50
CA THR A 7 -36.95 29.54 12.19
C THR A 7 -35.54 28.95 11.98
N PHE A 8 -35.09 28.19 12.96
CA PHE A 8 -33.91 27.37 12.86
C PHE A 8 -34.22 26.21 11.88
N ASN A 9 -33.64 26.30 10.66
CA ASN A 9 -33.83 25.28 9.63
C ASN A 9 -32.99 24.05 9.98
N TRP A 10 -33.64 23.02 10.48
CA TRP A 10 -33.04 21.69 10.58
C TRP A 10 -32.88 21.09 9.19
N PRO A 11 -31.72 20.49 8.85
CA PRO A 11 -31.61 19.73 7.62
C PRO A 11 -32.60 18.57 7.65
N ALA A 12 -33.29 18.39 6.53
CA ALA A 12 -34.44 17.55 6.27
C ALA A 12 -34.54 16.25 7.09
N ARG A 13 -35.78 15.98 7.56
CA ARG A 13 -36.19 14.75 8.23
C ARG A 13 -35.69 13.51 7.48
N PHE A 14 -35.02 12.63 8.20
CA PHE A 14 -34.86 11.24 7.79
C PHE A 14 -36.26 10.58 7.79
N GLU A 15 -36.82 10.27 6.64
CA GLU A 15 -37.93 9.34 6.54
C GLU A 15 -37.41 7.94 6.86
N PRO A 16 -38.09 7.18 7.75
CA PRO A 16 -37.72 5.80 8.00
C PRO A 16 -38.01 4.98 6.75
N ALA A 17 -36.95 4.56 6.07
CA ALA A 17 -37.07 3.68 4.92
C ALA A 17 -37.62 2.33 5.34
N THR A 18 -38.82 2.03 4.80
CA THR A 18 -39.43 0.70 4.81
C THR A 18 -38.45 -0.38 4.37
N GLY A 19 -38.16 -1.27 5.26
CA GLY A 19 -37.80 -2.69 5.26
C GLY A 19 -37.05 -3.36 4.10
N GLU A 20 -36.47 -2.66 3.13
CA GLU A 20 -35.55 -3.24 2.15
C GLU A 20 -34.15 -2.72 2.45
N LEU A 21 -33.26 -3.63 2.83
CA LEU A 21 -31.81 -3.39 2.89
C LEU A 21 -31.31 -3.19 1.45
N ARG A 22 -31.69 -2.07 0.83
CA ARG A 22 -31.00 -1.62 -0.39
C ARG A 22 -29.61 -1.20 0.05
N LEU A 23 -28.66 -2.07 -0.15
CA LEU A 23 -27.27 -1.67 -0.13
C LEU A 23 -27.16 -0.40 -1.00
N PRO A 24 -26.70 0.72 -0.47
CA PRO A 24 -26.52 1.91 -1.29
C PRO A 24 -25.67 1.52 -2.49
N PRO A 25 -25.96 2.08 -3.68
CA PRO A 25 -25.17 1.80 -4.86
C PRO A 25 -23.70 1.99 -4.48
N ARG A 26 -22.86 1.00 -4.85
CA ARG A 26 -21.42 1.13 -4.70
C ARG A 26 -21.06 2.55 -5.11
N PRO A 27 -20.31 3.30 -4.31
CA PRO A 27 -19.80 4.57 -4.78
C PRO A 27 -18.82 4.24 -5.91
N LEU A 28 -19.38 4.07 -7.11
CA LEU A 28 -18.63 3.99 -8.33
C LEU A 28 -18.08 5.37 -8.59
N ALA A 29 -16.78 5.42 -8.62
CA ALA A 29 -15.97 6.33 -9.41
C ALA A 29 -16.41 7.81 -9.42
N GLY A 30 -15.70 8.65 -8.71
CA GLY A 30 -15.43 9.98 -9.20
C GLY A 30 -15.86 11.16 -8.35
N ILE A 31 -16.57 11.01 -7.25
CA ILE A 31 -16.87 12.12 -6.34
C ILE A 31 -16.56 11.72 -4.89
N GLU A 32 -15.39 11.17 -4.69
CA GLU A 32 -14.80 11.19 -3.36
C GLU A 32 -14.12 12.55 -3.22
N SER A 33 -14.60 13.33 -2.29
CA SER A 33 -13.91 14.55 -1.91
C SER A 33 -12.42 14.21 -1.69
N SER A 34 -11.52 15.07 -2.10
CA SER A 34 -10.05 14.91 -1.91
C SER A 34 -9.68 14.63 -0.44
N TRP A 35 -10.58 14.86 0.47
CA TRP A 35 -10.51 14.57 1.89
C TRP A 35 -10.56 13.07 2.20
N ASN A 36 -11.46 12.33 1.56
CA ASN A 36 -11.62 10.88 1.79
C ASN A 36 -10.41 10.08 1.30
N GLU A 37 -9.87 10.45 0.16
CA GLU A 37 -8.66 9.79 -0.37
C GLU A 37 -7.42 10.05 0.51
N LYS A 38 -7.25 11.28 1.03
CA LYS A 38 -6.17 11.59 1.97
C LYS A 38 -6.32 10.81 3.28
N GLY A 39 -7.54 10.72 3.79
CA GLY A 39 -7.87 9.93 4.98
C GLY A 39 -7.60 8.44 4.77
N PHE A 40 -8.02 7.89 3.63
CA PHE A 40 -7.74 6.51 3.28
C PHE A 40 -6.24 6.23 3.20
N ARG A 41 -5.46 7.09 2.56
CA ARG A 41 -3.99 6.91 2.46
C ARG A 41 -3.31 6.94 3.82
N ALA A 42 -3.75 7.82 4.72
CA ALA A 42 -3.25 7.85 6.09
C ALA A 42 -3.60 6.55 6.84
N TYR A 43 -4.87 6.14 6.80
CA TYR A 43 -5.34 4.89 7.38
C TYR A 43 -4.59 3.66 6.83
N HIS A 44 -4.45 3.57 5.50
CA HIS A 44 -3.76 2.47 4.85
C HIS A 44 -2.29 2.39 5.27
N ARG A 45 -1.60 3.54 5.34
CA ARG A 45 -0.21 3.61 5.81
C ARG A 45 -0.09 3.15 7.26
N ASP A 46 -0.91 3.69 8.14
CA ASP A 46 -0.82 3.42 9.58
C ASP A 46 -1.18 1.95 9.90
N ARG A 47 -2.18 1.41 9.20
CA ARG A 47 -2.58 0.00 9.29
C ARG A 47 -1.48 -0.95 8.80
N ASN A 48 -0.83 -0.61 7.68
CA ASN A 48 0.13 -1.49 7.04
C ASN A 48 1.58 -1.28 7.53
N LEU A 49 1.83 -0.32 8.43
CA LEU A 49 3.19 -0.02 8.88
C LEU A 49 3.89 -1.24 9.48
N SER A 50 3.21 -2.00 10.34
CA SER A 50 3.77 -3.22 10.94
C SER A 50 4.01 -4.33 9.91
N VAL A 51 3.10 -4.48 8.95
CA VAL A 51 3.25 -5.44 7.83
C VAL A 51 4.44 -5.05 6.97
N THR A 52 4.58 -3.76 6.64
CA THR A 52 5.72 -3.23 5.88
C THR A 52 7.03 -3.45 6.61
N GLN A 53 7.08 -3.19 7.94
CA GLN A 53 8.27 -3.43 8.76
C GLN A 53 8.67 -4.91 8.78
N SER A 54 7.71 -5.80 9.02
CA SER A 54 7.95 -7.24 9.03
C SER A 54 8.36 -7.74 7.65
N GLY A 55 7.70 -7.28 6.59
CA GLY A 55 8.04 -7.58 5.20
C GLY A 55 9.47 -7.15 4.88
N LEU A 56 9.82 -5.88 5.11
CA LEU A 56 11.17 -5.38 4.85
C LEU A 56 12.24 -6.11 5.67
N GLY A 57 11.96 -6.40 6.96
CA GLY A 57 12.85 -7.18 7.80
C GLY A 57 13.11 -8.59 7.24
N PHE A 58 12.04 -9.26 6.80
CA PHE A 58 12.15 -10.57 6.14
C PHE A 58 12.97 -10.48 4.84
N ALA A 59 12.75 -9.43 4.01
CA ALA A 59 13.51 -9.25 2.77
C ALA A 59 15.01 -9.03 3.02
N VAL A 60 15.35 -8.19 3.99
CA VAL A 60 16.75 -7.93 4.36
C VAL A 60 17.44 -9.23 4.80
N LEU A 61 16.76 -10.02 5.65
CA LEU A 61 17.26 -11.32 6.08
C LEU A 61 17.40 -12.31 4.91
N LEU A 62 16.39 -12.39 4.04
CA LEU A 62 16.38 -13.29 2.89
C LEU A 62 17.51 -12.94 1.92
N VAL A 63 17.59 -11.67 1.50
CA VAL A 63 18.62 -11.21 0.56
C VAL A 63 20.01 -11.39 1.17
N GLY A 64 20.18 -11.07 2.46
CA GLY A 64 21.42 -11.28 3.18
C GLY A 64 21.83 -12.76 3.21
N THR A 65 20.91 -13.63 3.59
CA THR A 65 21.15 -15.10 3.63
C THR A 65 21.51 -15.66 2.26
N VAL A 66 20.71 -15.35 1.22
CA VAL A 66 20.98 -15.80 -0.15
C VAL A 66 22.34 -15.29 -0.64
N THR A 67 22.68 -14.04 -0.32
CA THR A 67 23.99 -13.46 -0.69
C THR A 67 25.14 -14.20 -0.03
N ILE A 68 25.02 -14.56 1.25
CA ILE A 68 26.03 -15.33 1.97
C ILE A 68 26.15 -16.75 1.41
N VAL A 69 25.01 -17.42 1.17
CA VAL A 69 24.99 -18.78 0.59
C VAL A 69 25.65 -18.77 -0.78
N ASP A 70 25.29 -17.85 -1.68
CA ASP A 70 25.91 -17.77 -3.01
C ASP A 70 27.42 -17.50 -2.92
N TYR A 71 27.85 -16.64 -2.01
CA TYR A 71 29.28 -16.39 -1.80
C TYR A 71 30.05 -17.65 -1.35
N LEU A 72 29.43 -18.50 -0.56
CA LEU A 72 30.04 -19.70 -0.01
C LEU A 72 29.97 -20.92 -0.96
N THR A 73 28.97 -20.96 -1.86
CA THR A 73 28.66 -22.17 -2.67
C THR A 73 28.94 -22.01 -4.16
N THR A 74 29.07 -20.76 -4.64
CA THR A 74 29.27 -20.46 -6.06
C THR A 74 30.75 -20.16 -6.33
N ASP A 75 31.18 -20.37 -7.58
CA ASP A 75 32.54 -20.02 -8.00
C ASP A 75 32.88 -18.56 -7.72
N TYR A 76 34.10 -18.30 -7.28
CA TYR A 76 34.57 -16.95 -6.94
C TYR A 76 34.37 -15.95 -8.09
N ALA A 77 34.57 -16.36 -9.34
CA ALA A 77 34.40 -15.49 -10.51
C ALA A 77 32.96 -15.02 -10.67
N HIS A 78 31.96 -15.87 -10.39
CA HIS A 78 30.54 -15.54 -10.40
C HIS A 78 30.19 -14.68 -9.16
N ALA A 79 30.53 -15.16 -7.96
CA ALA A 79 30.23 -14.48 -6.70
C ALA A 79 30.80 -13.04 -6.66
N SER A 80 32.03 -12.84 -7.10
CA SER A 80 32.66 -11.52 -7.10
C SER A 80 31.94 -10.46 -7.96
N ARG A 81 31.16 -10.86 -8.96
CA ARG A 81 30.36 -9.98 -9.82
C ARG A 81 28.95 -9.77 -9.30
N VAL A 82 28.30 -10.82 -8.81
CA VAL A 82 26.90 -10.81 -8.36
C VAL A 82 26.74 -10.16 -7.00
N VAL A 83 27.61 -10.48 -6.03
CA VAL A 83 27.47 -10.00 -4.64
C VAL A 83 27.47 -8.49 -4.52
N PRO A 84 28.38 -7.72 -5.11
CA PRO A 84 28.35 -6.26 -5.05
C PRO A 84 27.07 -5.65 -5.65
N LEU A 85 26.57 -6.19 -6.77
CA LEU A 85 25.33 -5.75 -7.39
C LEU A 85 24.12 -6.02 -6.50
N ARG A 86 24.08 -7.19 -5.87
CA ARG A 86 22.99 -7.54 -4.94
C ARG A 86 23.01 -6.68 -3.69
N ILE A 87 24.19 -6.43 -3.12
CA ILE A 87 24.31 -5.53 -1.98
C ILE A 87 23.85 -4.12 -2.35
N GLY A 88 24.32 -3.59 -3.48
CA GLY A 88 24.01 -2.22 -3.90
C GLY A 88 22.55 -2.03 -4.33
N LEU A 89 21.99 -2.96 -5.10
CA LEU A 89 20.64 -2.82 -5.69
C LEU A 89 19.52 -3.40 -4.82
N MET A 90 19.83 -4.33 -3.91
CA MET A 90 18.79 -4.99 -3.10
C MET A 90 18.99 -4.74 -1.61
N PHE A 91 20.12 -5.15 -1.04
CA PHE A 91 20.32 -5.14 0.41
C PHE A 91 20.30 -3.71 0.99
N LEU A 92 21.10 -2.80 0.46
CA LEU A 92 21.17 -1.42 0.96
C LEU A 92 19.86 -0.63 0.80
N PRO A 93 19.15 -0.66 -0.34
CA PRO A 93 17.86 -0.01 -0.48
C PRO A 93 16.78 -0.56 0.46
N LEU A 94 16.73 -1.89 0.66
CA LEU A 94 15.81 -2.52 1.61
C LEU A 94 16.12 -2.11 3.04
N LEU A 95 17.38 -2.09 3.42
CA LEU A 95 17.82 -1.65 4.75
C LEU A 95 17.48 -0.17 4.97
N ALA A 96 17.73 0.69 3.99
CA ALA A 96 17.38 2.10 4.07
C ALA A 96 15.87 2.30 4.20
N ALA A 97 15.06 1.58 3.40
CA ALA A 97 13.61 1.62 3.51
C ALA A 97 13.14 1.14 4.90
N LEU A 98 13.72 0.07 5.43
CA LEU A 98 13.42 -0.44 6.76
C LEU A 98 13.73 0.61 7.84
N MET A 99 14.89 1.24 7.78
CA MET A 99 15.28 2.29 8.74
C MET A 99 14.33 3.48 8.74
N VAL A 100 13.87 3.92 7.56
CA VAL A 100 12.89 5.01 7.43
C VAL A 100 11.59 4.71 8.16
N THR A 101 11.14 3.44 8.19
CA THR A 101 9.89 3.07 8.89
C THR A 101 9.95 3.28 10.41
N TYR A 102 11.13 3.21 11.03
CA TYR A 102 11.31 3.41 12.47
C TYR A 102 11.50 4.88 12.86
N ILE A 103 11.89 5.75 11.93
CA ILE A 103 12.15 7.17 12.20
C ILE A 103 10.86 7.97 12.01
N ARG A 104 10.17 8.32 13.10
CA ARG A 104 8.89 9.06 13.08
C ARG A 104 8.88 10.28 12.16
N ARG A 105 9.96 11.03 12.11
CA ARG A 105 10.11 12.22 11.27
C ARG A 105 9.95 11.91 9.77
N TYR A 106 10.37 10.73 9.33
CA TYR A 106 10.41 10.31 7.93
C TYR A 106 9.32 9.30 7.55
N GLN A 107 8.43 8.91 8.48
CA GLN A 107 7.37 7.94 8.21
C GLN A 107 6.45 8.36 7.04
N HIS A 108 6.30 9.66 6.78
CA HIS A 108 5.53 10.14 5.62
C HIS A 108 6.18 9.78 4.27
N LEU A 109 7.49 9.48 4.25
CA LEU A 109 8.24 9.05 3.07
C LEU A 109 8.32 7.53 2.92
N THR A 110 7.81 6.75 3.88
CA THR A 110 7.88 5.28 3.85
C THR A 110 7.42 4.71 2.51
N GLY A 111 6.25 5.13 2.00
CA GLY A 111 5.74 4.66 0.71
C GLY A 111 6.72 4.90 -0.45
N LEU A 112 7.37 6.06 -0.49
CA LEU A 112 8.37 6.38 -1.51
C LEU A 112 9.60 5.47 -1.39
N PHE A 113 10.19 5.37 -0.19
CA PHE A 113 11.39 4.56 0.02
C PHE A 113 11.15 3.08 -0.25
N VAL A 114 10.01 2.54 0.17
CA VAL A 114 9.63 1.14 -0.10
C VAL A 114 9.39 0.90 -1.59
N THR A 115 8.76 1.85 -2.30
CA THR A 115 8.56 1.75 -3.75
C THR A 115 9.90 1.76 -4.49
N VAL A 116 10.81 2.67 -4.13
CA VAL A 116 12.17 2.74 -4.73
C VAL A 116 12.96 1.49 -4.41
N ALA A 117 12.94 1.02 -3.16
CA ALA A 117 13.62 -0.22 -2.77
C ALA A 117 13.07 -1.43 -3.55
N GLY A 118 11.74 -1.56 -3.69
CA GLY A 118 11.10 -2.61 -4.50
C GLY A 118 11.50 -2.54 -5.97
N PHE A 119 11.54 -1.33 -6.56
CA PHE A 119 12.00 -1.11 -7.93
C PHE A 119 13.46 -1.54 -8.12
N LEU A 120 14.35 -1.11 -7.25
CA LEU A 120 15.76 -1.49 -7.28
C LEU A 120 15.97 -2.99 -7.06
N CYS A 121 15.20 -3.61 -6.17
CA CYS A 121 15.18 -5.06 -6.00
C CYS A 121 14.74 -5.77 -7.30
N GLY A 122 13.71 -5.25 -7.98
CA GLY A 122 13.28 -5.77 -9.29
C GLY A 122 14.39 -5.75 -10.32
N VAL A 123 15.17 -4.66 -10.37
CA VAL A 123 16.39 -4.58 -11.22
C VAL A 123 17.46 -5.56 -10.72
N GLY A 124 17.68 -5.61 -9.40
CA GLY A 124 18.70 -6.44 -8.77
C GLY A 124 18.52 -7.94 -8.98
N THR A 125 17.26 -8.43 -9.13
CA THR A 125 17.01 -9.85 -9.44
C THR A 125 17.60 -10.27 -10.78
N PHE A 126 17.77 -9.33 -11.72
CA PHE A 126 18.37 -9.59 -13.03
C PHE A 126 19.89 -9.58 -13.02
N SER A 127 20.54 -9.07 -11.97
CA SER A 127 22.01 -9.10 -11.87
C SER A 127 22.56 -10.52 -11.99
N ASN A 128 21.93 -11.49 -11.33
CA ASN A 128 22.29 -12.90 -11.45
C ASN A 128 22.10 -13.43 -12.89
N SER A 129 20.96 -13.09 -13.52
CA SER A 129 20.66 -13.53 -14.88
C SER A 129 21.64 -12.96 -15.90
N PHE A 130 22.04 -11.71 -15.73
CA PHE A 130 23.05 -11.08 -16.60
C PHE A 130 24.43 -11.70 -16.43
N VAL A 131 24.87 -11.94 -15.19
CA VAL A 131 26.16 -12.55 -14.91
C VAL A 131 26.18 -13.98 -15.42
N ALA A 132 25.13 -14.78 -15.17
CA ALA A 132 25.01 -16.14 -15.67
C ALA A 132 25.07 -16.19 -17.22
N ALA A 133 24.32 -15.31 -17.90
CA ALA A 133 24.36 -15.23 -19.37
C ALA A 133 25.73 -14.81 -19.91
N ALA A 134 26.45 -13.92 -19.20
CA ALA A 134 27.80 -13.50 -19.58
C ALA A 134 28.89 -14.59 -19.37
N MET A 135 28.53 -15.64 -18.59
CA MET A 135 29.39 -16.78 -18.27
C MET A 135 28.94 -18.07 -18.96
N ASP A 136 27.98 -17.98 -19.90
CA ASP A 136 27.34 -19.14 -20.55
C ASP A 136 26.68 -20.14 -19.60
N GLU A 137 26.25 -19.64 -18.43
CA GLU A 137 25.55 -20.42 -17.41
C GLU A 137 24.02 -20.42 -17.64
N PRO A 138 23.30 -21.44 -17.14
CA PRO A 138 21.84 -21.50 -17.26
C PRO A 138 21.14 -20.34 -16.56
N VAL A 139 20.33 -19.59 -17.30
CA VAL A 139 19.53 -18.47 -16.73
C VAL A 139 18.36 -18.98 -15.92
N VAL A 140 18.28 -18.55 -14.65
CA VAL A 140 17.24 -18.92 -13.69
C VAL A 140 16.35 -17.72 -13.40
N LEU A 141 15.03 -17.83 -13.68
CA LEU A 141 14.06 -16.76 -13.50
C LEU A 141 13.14 -16.95 -12.25
N TRP A 142 13.34 -17.99 -11.45
CA TRP A 142 12.50 -18.27 -10.29
C TRP A 142 12.52 -17.16 -9.25
N GLY A 143 13.66 -16.51 -9.06
CA GLY A 143 13.78 -15.36 -8.17
C GLY A 143 12.84 -14.21 -8.56
N ASN A 144 12.63 -13.98 -9.86
CA ASN A 144 11.76 -12.93 -10.36
C ASN A 144 10.31 -13.18 -9.99
N ILE A 145 9.84 -14.44 -10.06
CA ILE A 145 8.50 -14.84 -9.66
C ILE A 145 8.31 -14.58 -8.15
N PHE A 146 9.27 -15.03 -7.34
CA PHE A 146 9.22 -14.83 -5.89
C PHE A 146 9.16 -13.33 -5.52
N PHE A 147 10.04 -12.51 -6.08
CA PHE A 147 10.06 -11.08 -5.82
C PHE A 147 8.81 -10.36 -6.33
N THR A 148 8.19 -10.83 -7.41
CA THR A 148 6.89 -10.32 -7.88
C THR A 148 5.83 -10.45 -6.77
N PHE A 149 5.61 -11.67 -6.28
CA PHE A 149 4.64 -11.88 -5.18
C PHE A 149 5.03 -11.11 -3.92
N TYR A 150 6.32 -11.08 -3.61
CA TYR A 150 6.84 -10.35 -2.47
C TYR A 150 6.47 -8.85 -2.53
N ILE A 151 6.72 -8.18 -3.66
CA ILE A 151 6.43 -6.75 -3.83
C ILE A 151 4.93 -6.47 -3.73
N TYR A 152 4.10 -7.30 -4.37
CA TYR A 152 2.66 -7.06 -4.40
C TYR A 152 1.93 -7.40 -3.09
N LEU A 153 2.40 -8.38 -2.33
CA LEU A 153 1.65 -8.92 -1.19
C LEU A 153 2.26 -8.58 0.16
N LEU A 154 3.59 -8.53 0.27
CA LEU A 154 4.26 -8.46 1.57
C LEU A 154 4.82 -7.07 1.91
N LEU A 155 5.00 -6.17 0.94
CA LEU A 155 5.50 -4.82 1.21
C LEU A 155 4.42 -3.86 1.74
N GLY A 156 3.14 -4.23 1.72
CA GLY A 156 2.05 -3.38 2.21
C GLY A 156 1.87 -2.07 1.45
N LEU A 157 2.33 -2.01 0.21
CA LEU A 157 2.22 -0.84 -0.67
C LEU A 157 0.80 -0.69 -1.25
N PRO A 158 0.33 0.54 -1.50
CA PRO A 158 -0.85 0.76 -2.34
C PRO A 158 -0.64 0.19 -3.74
N PHE A 159 -1.70 -0.28 -4.38
CA PHE A 159 -1.66 -0.94 -5.69
C PHE A 159 -0.80 -0.23 -6.74
N ARG A 160 -0.98 1.09 -6.90
CA ARG A 160 -0.20 1.87 -7.88
C ARG A 160 1.31 1.84 -7.60
N GLN A 161 1.69 1.92 -6.33
CA GLN A 161 3.10 1.86 -5.91
C GLN A 161 3.68 0.47 -6.11
N SER A 162 2.90 -0.59 -5.83
CA SER A 162 3.30 -1.98 -6.10
C SER A 162 3.54 -2.22 -7.59
N VAL A 163 2.68 -1.69 -8.47
CA VAL A 163 2.86 -1.79 -9.93
C VAL A 163 4.16 -1.10 -10.38
N ILE A 164 4.45 0.10 -9.87
CA ILE A 164 5.69 0.81 -10.17
C ILE A 164 6.90 0.02 -9.67
N ALA A 165 6.85 -0.48 -8.43
CA ALA A 165 7.94 -1.23 -7.83
C ALA A 165 8.24 -2.54 -8.55
N ALA A 166 7.21 -3.25 -9.05
CA ALA A 166 7.35 -4.53 -9.75
C ALA A 166 7.57 -4.39 -11.28
N SER A 167 7.37 -3.20 -11.85
CA SER A 167 7.50 -2.98 -13.31
C SER A 167 8.85 -3.41 -13.91
N PRO A 168 10.02 -3.24 -13.25
CA PRO A 168 11.30 -3.68 -13.81
C PRO A 168 11.34 -5.18 -14.04
N ILE A 169 10.70 -5.98 -13.19
CA ILE A 169 10.71 -7.45 -13.33
C ILE A 169 10.10 -7.84 -14.67
N LEU A 170 8.94 -7.26 -15.03
CA LEU A 170 8.29 -7.59 -16.30
C LEU A 170 9.07 -7.05 -17.51
N LEU A 171 9.45 -5.77 -17.46
CA LEU A 171 10.13 -5.11 -18.58
C LEU A 171 11.48 -5.75 -18.88
N LEU A 172 12.28 -6.02 -17.84
CA LEU A 172 13.58 -6.67 -18.00
C LEU A 172 13.43 -8.15 -18.39
N SER A 173 12.38 -8.86 -17.92
CA SER A 173 12.14 -10.24 -18.38
C SER A 173 11.86 -10.31 -19.87
N ILE A 174 11.07 -9.38 -20.41
CA ILE A 174 10.77 -9.31 -21.84
C ILE A 174 12.05 -8.95 -22.61
N GLY A 175 12.77 -7.90 -22.19
CA GLY A 175 14.02 -7.48 -22.81
C GLY A 175 15.08 -8.58 -22.80
N PHE A 176 15.25 -9.26 -21.68
CA PHE A 176 16.17 -10.39 -21.54
C PHE A 176 15.74 -11.58 -22.42
N GLY A 177 14.44 -11.86 -22.47
CA GLY A 177 13.90 -12.92 -23.33
C GLY A 177 14.19 -12.69 -24.81
N VAL A 178 14.05 -11.46 -25.28
CA VAL A 178 14.37 -11.08 -26.67
C VAL A 178 15.88 -11.16 -26.92
N ALA A 179 16.70 -10.64 -26.00
CA ALA A 179 18.17 -10.54 -26.19
C ALA A 179 18.88 -11.92 -26.15
N TYR A 180 18.42 -12.81 -25.31
CA TYR A 180 19.08 -14.10 -25.03
C TYR A 180 18.28 -15.33 -25.49
N GLY A 181 17.22 -15.15 -26.26
CA GLY A 181 16.41 -16.26 -26.76
C GLY A 181 15.78 -17.13 -25.67
N THR A 182 15.40 -16.52 -24.55
CA THR A 182 14.81 -17.25 -23.41
C THR A 182 13.55 -18.00 -23.85
N PRO A 183 13.38 -19.29 -23.53
CA PRO A 183 12.20 -20.06 -23.91
C PRO A 183 10.90 -19.39 -23.50
N LEU A 184 9.91 -19.35 -24.39
CA LEU A 184 8.63 -18.66 -24.21
C LEU A 184 7.90 -19.09 -22.94
N HIS A 185 7.97 -20.36 -22.57
CA HIS A 185 7.32 -20.88 -21.34
C HIS A 185 7.86 -20.22 -20.06
N LYS A 186 9.18 -19.91 -19.99
CA LYS A 186 9.77 -19.21 -18.84
C LYS A 186 9.26 -17.77 -18.75
N LEU A 187 9.12 -17.08 -19.87
CA LEU A 187 8.55 -15.74 -19.93
C LEU A 187 7.06 -15.75 -19.57
N ALA A 188 6.33 -16.76 -20.03
CA ALA A 188 4.92 -16.96 -19.69
C ALA A 188 4.73 -17.11 -18.16
N TYR A 189 5.58 -17.86 -17.46
CA TYR A 189 5.49 -17.98 -16.00
C TYR A 189 5.70 -16.63 -15.30
N VAL A 190 6.65 -15.82 -15.73
CA VAL A 190 6.86 -14.48 -15.15
C VAL A 190 5.65 -13.59 -15.45
N PHE A 191 5.14 -13.61 -16.67
CA PHE A 191 3.97 -12.81 -17.04
C PHE A 191 2.73 -13.19 -16.24
N PHE A 192 2.39 -14.49 -16.17
CA PHE A 192 1.21 -14.94 -15.41
C PHE A 192 1.36 -14.70 -13.92
N SER A 193 2.56 -14.86 -13.35
CA SER A 193 2.82 -14.52 -11.95
C SER A 193 2.60 -13.04 -11.68
N GLN A 194 3.03 -12.16 -12.59
CA GLN A 194 2.83 -10.72 -12.51
C GLN A 194 1.34 -10.36 -12.54
N VAL A 195 0.59 -10.93 -13.48
CA VAL A 195 -0.87 -10.70 -13.60
C VAL A 195 -1.60 -11.19 -12.35
N ALA A 196 -1.29 -12.38 -11.87
CA ALA A 196 -1.92 -12.96 -10.68
C ALA A 196 -1.63 -12.12 -9.42
N ALA A 197 -0.37 -11.74 -9.22
CA ALA A 197 0.03 -10.91 -8.08
C ALA A 197 -0.59 -9.50 -8.15
N MET A 198 -0.62 -8.90 -9.34
CA MET A 198 -1.25 -7.60 -9.58
C MET A 198 -2.76 -7.64 -9.28
N PHE A 199 -3.47 -8.69 -9.74
CA PHE A 199 -4.89 -8.87 -9.45
C PHE A 199 -5.15 -9.03 -7.96
N THR A 200 -4.33 -9.82 -7.26
CA THR A 200 -4.44 -10.03 -5.82
C THR A 200 -4.22 -8.72 -5.06
N SER A 201 -3.17 -7.96 -5.41
CA SER A 201 -2.88 -6.66 -4.79
C SER A 201 -4.03 -5.65 -5.00
N TYR A 202 -4.61 -5.62 -6.21
CA TYR A 202 -5.78 -4.81 -6.50
C TYR A 202 -6.98 -5.17 -5.59
N ARG A 203 -7.26 -6.48 -5.45
CA ARG A 203 -8.34 -6.94 -4.56
C ARG A 203 -8.10 -6.57 -3.12
N LEU A 204 -6.89 -6.76 -2.61
CA LEU A 204 -6.52 -6.37 -1.25
C LEU A 204 -6.72 -4.86 -0.98
N GLU A 205 -6.40 -4.00 -1.96
CA GLU A 205 -6.66 -2.57 -1.82
C GLU A 205 -8.17 -2.26 -1.83
N GLN A 206 -8.97 -2.93 -2.68
CA GLN A 206 -10.43 -2.75 -2.67
C GLN A 206 -11.05 -3.17 -1.33
N ASP A 207 -10.62 -4.31 -0.79
CA ASP A 207 -11.09 -4.78 0.52
C ASP A 207 -10.70 -3.79 1.64
N ALA A 208 -9.48 -3.24 1.59
CA ALA A 208 -9.04 -2.21 2.53
C ALA A 208 -9.87 -0.91 2.42
N ARG A 209 -10.25 -0.50 1.21
CA ARG A 209 -11.14 0.66 0.96
C ARG A 209 -12.53 0.42 1.52
N GLU A 210 -13.07 -0.78 1.34
CA GLU A 210 -14.38 -1.15 1.87
C GLU A 210 -14.38 -1.16 3.40
N ILE A 211 -13.35 -1.72 4.03
CA ILE A 211 -13.18 -1.72 5.49
C ILE A 211 -13.13 -0.27 6.01
N TYR A 212 -12.36 0.60 5.36
CA TYR A 212 -12.27 2.01 5.74
C TYR A 212 -13.61 2.73 5.62
N ALA A 213 -14.35 2.52 4.51
CA ALA A 213 -15.68 3.09 4.31
C ALA A 213 -16.68 2.61 5.38
N ASN A 214 -16.65 1.32 5.72
CA ASN A 214 -17.51 0.75 6.78
C ASN A 214 -17.16 1.30 8.16
N MET A 215 -15.88 1.51 8.45
CA MET A 215 -15.44 2.15 9.70
C MET A 215 -15.98 3.58 9.82
N LEU A 216 -15.93 4.37 8.74
CA LEU A 216 -16.48 5.73 8.72
C LEU A 216 -18.02 5.72 8.91
N ARG A 217 -18.73 4.76 8.28
CA ARG A 217 -20.19 4.62 8.45
C ARG A 217 -20.54 4.27 9.90
N LEU A 218 -19.83 3.31 10.50
CA LEU A 218 -20.02 2.95 11.90
C LEU A 218 -19.75 4.12 12.83
N GLU A 219 -18.72 4.91 12.56
CA GLU A 219 -18.43 6.12 13.33
C GLU A 219 -19.56 7.16 13.21
N GLN A 220 -20.12 7.36 12.01
CA GLN A 220 -21.26 8.25 11.81
C GLN A 220 -22.50 7.76 12.55
N THR A 221 -22.82 6.46 12.43
CA THR A 221 -24.00 5.86 13.09
C THR A 221 -23.85 5.88 14.61
N SER A 222 -22.62 5.71 15.13
CA SER A 222 -22.35 5.79 16.57
C SER A 222 -22.42 7.22 17.13
N ARG A 223 -22.52 8.25 16.29
CA ARG A 223 -22.65 9.66 16.73
C ARG A 223 -24.07 10.04 17.14
N THR A 224 -25.06 9.30 16.67
CA THR A 224 -26.48 9.50 17.01
C THR A 224 -27.01 8.36 17.86
N ASP A 225 -27.85 8.66 18.82
CA ASP A 225 -28.60 7.67 19.58
C ASP A 225 -29.69 7.08 18.70
N ALA A 226 -29.72 5.74 18.59
CA ALA A 226 -30.62 5.02 17.68
C ALA A 226 -32.10 5.19 18.02
N LEU A 227 -32.44 5.51 19.30
CA LEU A 227 -33.81 5.64 19.77
C LEU A 227 -34.32 7.07 19.60
N THR A 228 -33.50 8.05 19.88
CA THR A 228 -33.90 9.46 19.93
C THR A 228 -33.48 10.28 18.72
N SER A 229 -32.62 9.75 17.83
CA SER A 229 -32.00 10.45 16.70
C SER A 229 -31.25 11.74 17.10
N VAL A 230 -30.95 11.90 18.37
CA VAL A 230 -30.15 13.00 18.92
C VAL A 230 -28.68 12.57 19.00
N PHE A 231 -27.78 13.53 19.00
CA PHE A 231 -26.37 13.23 19.26
C PHE A 231 -26.21 12.49 20.59
N ASN A 232 -25.43 11.39 20.56
CA ASN A 232 -25.13 10.69 21.79
C ASN A 232 -24.25 11.56 22.71
N ARG A 233 -24.17 11.19 24.00
CA ARG A 233 -23.42 11.91 25.02
C ARG A 233 -21.99 12.23 24.58
N ARG A 234 -21.33 11.30 23.91
CA ARG A 234 -19.95 11.48 23.43
C ARG A 234 -19.84 12.63 22.43
N MET A 235 -20.75 12.70 21.45
CA MET A 235 -20.81 13.80 20.50
C MET A 235 -21.14 15.13 21.16
N PHE A 236 -22.04 15.13 22.13
CA PHE A 236 -22.37 16.31 22.91
C PHE A 236 -21.13 16.85 23.64
N ASP A 237 -20.39 15.98 24.33
CA ASP A 237 -19.16 16.35 25.04
C ASP A 237 -18.04 16.86 24.12
N GLU A 238 -17.97 16.40 22.87
CA GLU A 238 -17.02 16.89 21.87
C GLU A 238 -17.48 18.21 21.21
N TYR A 239 -18.78 18.37 20.99
CA TYR A 239 -19.34 19.51 20.25
C TYR A 239 -19.53 20.75 21.14
N LEU A 240 -19.95 20.54 22.39
CA LEU A 240 -20.21 21.63 23.32
C LEU A 240 -19.02 22.57 23.55
N PRO A 241 -17.79 22.11 23.75
CA PRO A 241 -16.64 23.00 23.92
C PRO A 241 -16.30 23.80 22.65
N ARG A 242 -16.63 23.26 21.46
CA ARG A 242 -16.41 23.95 20.18
C ARG A 242 -17.43 25.06 19.99
N MET A 243 -18.71 24.75 20.22
CA MET A 243 -19.80 25.72 20.14
C MET A 243 -19.64 26.83 21.18
N TRP A 244 -19.22 26.47 22.40
CA TRP A 244 -18.93 27.46 23.45
C TRP A 244 -17.82 28.43 23.06
N ARG A 245 -16.72 27.93 22.49
CA ARG A 245 -15.63 28.77 21.99
C ARG A 245 -16.08 29.66 20.83
N GLN A 246 -16.91 29.17 19.94
CA GLN A 246 -17.46 29.93 18.83
C GLN A 246 -18.41 31.02 19.33
N ALA A 247 -19.37 30.69 20.20
CA ALA A 247 -20.29 31.65 20.80
C ALA A 247 -19.54 32.76 21.57
N ARG A 248 -18.47 32.40 22.27
CA ARG A 248 -17.61 33.36 22.98
C ARG A 248 -16.86 34.28 22.04
N ARG A 249 -16.42 33.80 20.87
CA ARG A 249 -15.78 34.64 19.81
C ARG A 249 -16.77 35.58 19.16
N GLU A 250 -17.98 35.12 18.89
CA GLU A 250 -19.02 35.87 18.24
C GLU A 250 -19.76 36.80 19.22
N ARG A 251 -19.41 36.81 20.52
CA ARG A 251 -20.08 37.56 21.58
C ARG A 251 -21.61 37.45 21.56
N LYS A 252 -22.12 36.31 21.09
CA LYS A 252 -23.55 36.00 21.13
C LYS A 252 -23.84 35.28 22.44
N SER A 253 -24.64 35.91 23.27
CA SER A 253 -25.25 35.29 24.46
C SER A 253 -26.47 34.49 24.07
#